data_ee206650f2817a8a20caeffd8ee1584e
#
_entry.id   ee206650f2817a8a20caeffd8ee1584e
#
_cell.length_a   1.000
_cell.length_b   1.000
_cell.length_c   1.000
_cell.angle_alpha   90.00
_cell.angle_beta   90.00
_cell.angle_gamma   90.00
#
_symmetry.space_group_name_H-M   'P 1'
#
loop_
_entity.id
_entity.type
_entity.pdbx_description
1 polymer ?
#
loop_
_entity_poly.entity_id
_entity_poly.type
_entity_poly.pdbx_seq_one_letter_code
_entity_poly.pdbx_strand_id
1 'polypeptide(L)'
;MDRLNFSLPEFTRIVWANEESRKVWEPRIARINTAWPLIERETVLRGLRPGMLQSIAPDELLTFQGWCLENKLEFVIVAQEGEAAVYGNAAQPVISGRPWKYRVYVGKNTKEFLYAWTHSDIDTIGDLLGYPKCCVNFFRKQWCIDGWRDLVYPMVNFESATVEGPYPCNILLKNTGVRAVFHLPCSFKCEETAKVGLSILACAAAAGYWQEVEWIASMLNWPARWSSLHGAAVIVTPCLKIITSSDALPELQYVDRPSDLYPAEGATGTEFPLRPVKKLIQIQHSDTWTDNGFHSRAAMNAAHDLILRALGRILLQRGKVIDLGCGNGLLLDKIVDRYTFLVPYGVEIETSKLKNNRHRIFRADIAEVPVYAADYELALISVRRFWELNNPDILIGFLAAHVKYLIVYSYSGHVDYDLSQHFNIAGSESNGPNDVVILVPKL
;
A
#
# COMPACT_ATOMS: atom_id res chain seq x y z
N MET A 1 7.22 -6.38 0.60
CA MET A 1 7.12 -4.94 0.43
C MET A 1 6.87 -4.33 1.77
N ASP A 2 7.91 -3.76 2.35
CA ASP A 2 7.75 -3.04 3.60
C ASP A 2 8.26 -1.62 3.38
N ARG A 3 7.56 -0.86 2.50
CA ARG A 3 7.65 0.59 2.53
C ARG A 3 7.37 1.12 3.92
N LEU A 4 6.67 0.31 4.69
CA LEU A 4 6.30 0.57 6.04
C LEU A 4 6.94 -0.51 6.86
N ASN A 5 8.09 -0.22 7.44
CA ASN A 5 8.69 -1.07 8.46
C ASN A 5 7.91 -1.01 9.79
N PHE A 6 6.66 -0.66 9.69
CA PHE A 6 5.71 -0.75 10.78
C PHE A 6 4.46 -1.39 10.19
N SER A 7 4.11 -2.47 10.79
CA SER A 7 2.75 -2.89 10.74
C SER A 7 1.96 -1.69 11.26
N LEU A 8 1.25 -0.98 10.36
CA LEU A 8 0.10 -0.27 10.84
C LEU A 8 -0.72 -1.33 11.54
N PRO A 9 -0.95 -1.20 12.85
CA PRO A 9 -2.01 -1.97 13.43
C PRO A 9 -3.22 -1.72 12.56
N GLU A 10 -4.05 -2.73 12.33
CA GLU A 10 -5.30 -2.60 11.60
C GLU A 10 -6.07 -1.41 12.18
N PHE A 11 -5.86 -0.23 11.59
CA PHE A 11 -6.46 0.97 12.09
C PHE A 11 -7.87 1.08 11.57
N THR A 12 -8.75 0.36 12.21
CA THR A 12 -10.10 0.85 12.28
C THR A 12 -10.27 1.52 13.62
N ARG A 13 -10.15 2.82 13.66
CA ARG A 13 -10.59 3.58 14.83
C ARG A 13 -12.08 3.76 14.73
N ILE A 14 -12.81 3.01 15.52
CA ILE A 14 -14.24 3.22 15.73
C ILE A 14 -14.36 4.17 16.92
N VAL A 15 -14.86 5.37 16.65
CA VAL A 15 -15.24 6.32 17.70
C VAL A 15 -16.76 6.38 17.70
N TRP A 16 -17.35 5.88 18.76
CA TRP A 16 -18.80 5.89 18.91
C TRP A 16 -19.29 7.29 19.22
N ALA A 17 -20.45 7.67 18.66
CA ALA A 17 -21.07 8.94 18.95
C ALA A 17 -21.48 9.04 20.42
N ASN A 18 -21.94 7.94 20.99
CA ASN A 18 -22.28 7.78 22.41
C ASN A 18 -22.23 6.30 22.81
N GLU A 19 -22.30 6.04 24.11
CA GLU A 19 -22.23 4.68 24.65
C GLU A 19 -23.46 3.83 24.28
N GLU A 20 -24.59 4.43 24.04
CA GLU A 20 -25.82 3.72 23.62
C GLU A 20 -25.62 3.16 22.21
N SER A 21 -25.13 3.95 21.30
CA SER A 21 -24.80 3.50 19.93
C SER A 21 -23.76 2.39 19.94
N ARG A 22 -22.75 2.49 20.80
CA ARG A 22 -21.73 1.45 20.99
C ARG A 22 -22.35 0.12 21.41
N LYS A 23 -23.20 0.14 22.44
CA LYS A 23 -23.89 -1.07 22.93
C LYS A 23 -24.73 -1.75 21.87
N VAL A 24 -25.25 -0.99 20.91
CA VAL A 24 -26.05 -1.53 19.80
C VAL A 24 -25.18 -2.08 18.66
N TRP A 25 -24.18 -1.32 18.22
CA TRP A 25 -23.48 -1.62 16.96
C TRP A 25 -22.22 -2.46 17.13
N GLU A 26 -21.48 -2.34 18.22
CA GLU A 26 -20.29 -3.15 18.46
C GLU A 26 -20.57 -4.66 18.45
N PRO A 27 -21.62 -5.16 19.13
CA PRO A 27 -22.00 -6.56 19.04
C PRO A 27 -22.48 -6.98 17.64
N ARG A 28 -23.15 -6.09 16.89
CA ARG A 28 -23.58 -6.38 15.51
C ARG A 28 -22.41 -6.56 14.58
N ILE A 29 -21.42 -5.67 14.66
CA ILE A 29 -20.18 -5.77 13.87
C ILE A 29 -19.43 -7.06 14.22
N ALA A 30 -19.29 -7.38 15.50
CA ALA A 30 -18.66 -8.62 15.95
C ALA A 30 -19.39 -9.86 15.39
N ARG A 31 -20.72 -9.85 15.42
CA ARG A 31 -21.54 -10.93 14.87
C ARG A 31 -21.44 -11.03 13.34
N ILE A 32 -21.41 -9.92 12.61
CA ILE A 32 -21.13 -9.90 11.16
C ILE A 32 -19.77 -10.56 10.89
N ASN A 33 -18.73 -10.19 11.62
CA ASN A 33 -17.39 -10.73 11.44
C ASN A 33 -17.31 -12.23 11.70
N THR A 34 -18.05 -12.74 12.67
CA THR A 34 -18.16 -14.17 12.96
C THR A 34 -18.94 -14.91 11.87
N ALA A 35 -20.01 -14.32 11.36
CA ALA A 35 -20.86 -14.91 10.35
C ALA A 35 -20.23 -14.91 8.95
N TRP A 36 -19.40 -13.92 8.62
CA TRP A 36 -18.91 -13.73 7.26
C TRP A 36 -18.14 -14.93 6.69
N PRO A 37 -17.20 -15.59 7.41
CA PRO A 37 -16.55 -16.80 6.93
C PRO A 37 -17.54 -17.96 6.72
N LEU A 38 -18.58 -18.05 7.53
CA LEU A 38 -19.62 -19.07 7.38
C LEU A 38 -20.51 -18.78 6.17
N ILE A 39 -20.86 -17.53 5.93
CA ILE A 39 -21.56 -17.10 4.71
C ILE A 39 -20.73 -17.44 3.46
N GLU A 40 -19.41 -17.27 3.53
CA GLU A 40 -18.55 -17.68 2.42
C GLU A 40 -18.65 -19.18 2.12
N ARG A 41 -18.67 -20.03 3.15
CA ARG A 41 -18.89 -21.49 3.00
C ARG A 41 -20.23 -21.79 2.32
N GLU A 42 -21.30 -21.12 2.72
CA GLU A 42 -22.63 -21.29 2.11
C GLU A 42 -22.63 -20.96 0.62
N THR A 43 -21.85 -19.97 0.17
CA THR A 43 -21.78 -19.63 -1.25
C THR A 43 -21.17 -20.75 -2.10
N VAL A 44 -20.22 -21.50 -1.55
CA VAL A 44 -19.62 -22.66 -2.20
C VAL A 44 -20.52 -23.88 -2.13
N LEU A 45 -21.10 -24.17 -0.97
CA LEU A 45 -22.02 -25.28 -0.77
C LEU A 45 -23.23 -25.19 -1.71
N ARG A 46 -23.77 -24.02 -1.92
CA ARG A 46 -24.91 -23.77 -2.81
C ARG A 46 -24.52 -23.57 -4.27
N GLY A 47 -23.23 -23.72 -4.60
CA GLY A 47 -22.74 -23.62 -5.98
C GLY A 47 -22.77 -22.21 -6.57
N LEU A 48 -22.93 -21.17 -5.73
CA LEU A 48 -22.87 -19.78 -6.18
C LEU A 48 -21.44 -19.40 -6.61
N ARG A 49 -20.44 -20.00 -5.97
CA ARG A 49 -19.01 -19.82 -6.28
C ARG A 49 -18.31 -21.17 -6.47
N PRO A 50 -17.32 -21.27 -7.38
CA PRO A 50 -16.54 -22.49 -7.56
C PRO A 50 -15.70 -22.88 -6.35
N GLY A 51 -15.19 -21.88 -5.62
CA GLY A 51 -14.33 -22.07 -4.47
C GLY A 51 -14.20 -20.81 -3.61
N MET A 52 -13.47 -20.97 -2.51
CA MET A 52 -13.19 -19.89 -1.55
C MET A 52 -11.78 -20.00 -0.98
N LEU A 53 -11.28 -18.89 -0.42
CA LEU A 53 -10.05 -18.82 0.35
C LEU A 53 -10.37 -18.45 1.78
N GLN A 54 -9.99 -19.30 2.74
CA GLN A 54 -10.14 -19.04 4.16
C GLN A 54 -8.82 -19.13 4.90
N SER A 55 -8.72 -18.42 6.02
CA SER A 55 -7.61 -18.53 6.95
C SER A 55 -8.06 -19.36 8.15
N ILE A 56 -7.43 -20.50 8.34
CA ILE A 56 -7.80 -21.50 9.36
C ILE A 56 -6.67 -21.58 10.40
N ALA A 57 -7.01 -21.49 11.68
CA ALA A 57 -6.03 -21.67 12.74
C ALA A 57 -5.54 -23.14 12.80
N PRO A 58 -4.30 -23.40 13.24
CA PRO A 58 -3.75 -24.75 13.26
C PRO A 58 -4.58 -25.75 14.09
N ASP A 59 -5.15 -25.29 15.18
CA ASP A 59 -6.01 -26.10 16.07
C ASP A 59 -7.39 -26.37 15.48
N GLU A 60 -7.86 -25.53 14.56
CA GLU A 60 -9.13 -25.71 13.85
C GLU A 60 -9.02 -26.58 12.60
N LEU A 61 -7.80 -26.88 12.12
CA LEU A 61 -7.59 -27.52 10.82
C LEU A 61 -8.25 -28.88 10.69
N LEU A 62 -8.19 -29.72 11.73
CA LEU A 62 -8.81 -31.05 11.72
C LEU A 62 -10.35 -30.97 11.68
N THR A 63 -10.92 -30.06 12.46
CA THR A 63 -12.36 -29.79 12.44
C THR A 63 -12.81 -29.29 11.08
N PHE A 64 -12.01 -28.41 10.50
CA PHE A 64 -12.26 -27.88 9.14
C PHE A 64 -12.17 -28.97 8.06
N GLN A 65 -11.20 -29.86 8.18
CA GLN A 65 -11.08 -31.03 7.30
C GLN A 65 -12.32 -31.92 7.38
N GLY A 66 -12.80 -32.21 8.62
CA GLY A 66 -14.04 -32.96 8.83
C GLY A 66 -15.23 -32.31 8.13
N TRP A 67 -15.38 -31.00 8.28
CA TRP A 67 -16.43 -30.25 7.58
C TRP A 67 -16.31 -30.36 6.05
N CYS A 68 -15.09 -30.28 5.49
CA CYS A 68 -14.90 -30.44 4.04
C CYS A 68 -15.33 -31.84 3.57
N LEU A 69 -14.95 -32.88 4.31
CA LEU A 69 -15.30 -34.29 3.98
C LEU A 69 -16.82 -34.52 4.01
N GLU A 70 -17.49 -34.03 5.08
CA GLU A 70 -18.96 -34.14 5.20
C GLU A 70 -19.70 -33.49 4.05
N ASN A 71 -19.14 -32.39 3.54
CA ASN A 71 -19.74 -31.61 2.46
C ASN A 71 -19.20 -32.01 1.05
N LYS A 72 -18.37 -33.05 0.95
CA LYS A 72 -17.77 -33.54 -0.29
C LYS A 72 -16.97 -32.46 -1.02
N LEU A 73 -16.28 -31.62 -0.27
CA LEU A 73 -15.41 -30.57 -0.76
C LEU A 73 -13.95 -31.02 -0.64
N GLU A 74 -13.15 -30.62 -1.62
CA GLU A 74 -11.71 -30.72 -1.55
C GLU A 74 -11.12 -29.45 -0.97
N PHE A 75 -9.95 -29.56 -0.34
CA PHE A 75 -9.19 -28.38 0.09
C PHE A 75 -7.69 -28.58 -0.09
N VAL A 76 -6.97 -27.47 -0.20
CA VAL A 76 -5.51 -27.46 -0.25
C VAL A 76 -4.97 -26.24 0.51
N ILE A 77 -3.92 -26.47 1.28
CA ILE A 77 -3.19 -25.38 1.95
C ILE A 77 -2.28 -24.71 0.91
N VAL A 78 -2.49 -23.43 0.66
CA VAL A 78 -1.76 -22.66 -0.36
C VAL A 78 -0.70 -21.76 0.24
N ALA A 79 -0.84 -21.37 1.52
CA ALA A 79 0.13 -20.57 2.23
C ALA A 79 0.01 -20.76 3.75
N GLN A 80 1.05 -20.36 4.44
CA GLN A 80 1.08 -20.24 5.90
C GLN A 80 1.20 -18.76 6.24
N GLU A 81 0.42 -18.30 7.21
CA GLU A 81 0.45 -16.91 7.68
C GLU A 81 1.24 -16.82 8.99
N GLY A 82 2.12 -15.84 9.10
CA GLY A 82 2.90 -15.57 10.32
C GLY A 82 2.09 -14.84 11.39
N GLU A 83 2.70 -14.52 12.52
CA GLU A 83 2.07 -13.95 13.72
C GLU A 83 1.42 -12.57 13.51
N ALA A 84 1.80 -11.82 12.50
CA ALA A 84 1.17 -10.56 12.20
C ALA A 84 0.26 -10.74 11.00
N ALA A 85 -1.03 -10.75 11.21
CA ALA A 85 -2.00 -10.45 10.18
C ALA A 85 -1.80 -9.00 9.78
N VAL A 86 -0.77 -8.76 8.99
CA VAL A 86 -0.59 -7.48 8.36
C VAL A 86 -1.73 -7.36 7.34
N TYR A 87 -2.36 -6.24 7.38
CA TYR A 87 -3.26 -5.71 6.40
C TYR A 87 -2.74 -5.99 5.00
N GLY A 88 -3.58 -6.55 4.20
CA GLY A 88 -3.18 -6.98 2.88
C GLY A 88 -2.84 -8.48 2.86
N ASN A 89 -3.19 -9.11 1.77
CA ASN A 89 -3.03 -10.54 1.51
C ASN A 89 -1.56 -11.00 1.37
N ALA A 90 -0.61 -10.33 2.02
CA ALA A 90 0.75 -10.79 2.07
C ALA A 90 0.81 -11.99 3.02
N ALA A 91 0.63 -13.18 2.47
CA ALA A 91 1.08 -14.39 3.10
C ALA A 91 2.59 -14.21 3.35
N GLN A 92 2.95 -13.90 4.58
CA GLN A 92 4.36 -13.84 4.94
C GLN A 92 4.89 -15.26 5.05
N PRO A 93 6.08 -15.55 4.53
CA PRO A 93 6.69 -16.85 4.76
C PRO A 93 6.82 -17.05 6.27
N VAL A 94 6.31 -18.15 6.75
CA VAL A 94 6.36 -18.52 8.16
C VAL A 94 7.82 -18.63 8.58
N ILE A 95 8.19 -17.90 9.60
CA ILE A 95 9.42 -18.15 10.34
C ILE A 95 9.21 -19.50 11.04
N SER A 96 9.91 -20.50 10.55
CA SER A 96 10.04 -21.88 11.01
C SER A 96 9.08 -22.35 12.11
N GLY A 97 8.14 -23.16 11.74
CA GLY A 97 7.54 -24.16 12.65
C GLY A 97 6.28 -23.76 13.41
N ARG A 98 5.83 -22.51 13.38
CA ARG A 98 4.59 -22.09 14.04
C ARG A 98 3.78 -21.15 13.16
N PRO A 99 2.97 -21.68 12.21
CA PRO A 99 2.04 -20.83 11.48
C PRO A 99 0.97 -20.33 12.45
N TRP A 100 0.68 -19.02 12.35
CA TRP A 100 -0.46 -18.44 13.05
C TRP A 100 -1.77 -18.93 12.43
N LYS A 101 -1.84 -18.97 11.09
CA LYS A 101 -2.96 -19.52 10.31
C LYS A 101 -2.47 -20.18 9.05
N TYR A 102 -3.28 -21.07 8.52
CA TYR A 102 -3.13 -21.62 7.17
C TYR A 102 -4.09 -20.91 6.22
N ARG A 103 -3.57 -20.42 5.09
CA ARG A 103 -4.42 -20.01 3.97
C ARG A 103 -4.83 -21.26 3.19
N VAL A 104 -6.11 -21.49 3.14
CA VAL A 104 -6.68 -22.72 2.56
C VAL A 104 -7.63 -22.36 1.44
N TYR A 105 -7.41 -22.94 0.27
CA TYR A 105 -8.41 -22.95 -0.80
C TYR A 105 -9.32 -24.14 -0.63
N VAL A 106 -10.63 -23.94 -0.78
CA VAL A 106 -11.67 -24.97 -0.73
C VAL A 106 -12.55 -24.84 -1.95
N GLY A 107 -12.77 -25.95 -2.65
CA GLY A 107 -13.63 -25.95 -3.84
C GLY A 107 -13.26 -27.08 -4.80
N LYS A 108 -13.62 -26.90 -6.05
CA LYS A 108 -13.22 -27.79 -7.14
C LYS A 108 -11.83 -27.39 -7.65
N ASN A 109 -11.16 -28.36 -8.32
CA ASN A 109 -9.90 -28.09 -9.00
C ASN A 109 -8.77 -27.58 -8.06
N THR A 110 -8.63 -28.16 -6.88
CA THR A 110 -7.61 -27.79 -5.87
C THR A 110 -6.20 -27.82 -6.42
N LYS A 111 -5.86 -28.76 -7.31
CA LYS A 111 -4.54 -28.85 -7.94
C LYS A 111 -4.27 -27.69 -8.89
N GLU A 112 -5.27 -27.32 -9.69
CA GLU A 112 -5.19 -26.17 -10.60
C GLU A 112 -5.05 -24.86 -9.81
N PHE A 113 -5.81 -24.72 -8.73
CA PHE A 113 -5.70 -23.57 -7.85
C PHE A 113 -4.30 -23.47 -7.23
N LEU A 114 -3.75 -24.57 -6.70
CA LEU A 114 -2.42 -24.58 -6.12
C LEU A 114 -1.35 -24.22 -7.16
N TYR A 115 -1.48 -24.73 -8.38
CA TYR A 115 -0.60 -24.38 -9.48
C TYR A 115 -0.67 -22.89 -9.81
N ALA A 116 -1.88 -22.37 -10.00
CA ALA A 116 -2.11 -20.94 -10.26
C ALA A 116 -1.58 -20.04 -9.14
N TRP A 117 -1.79 -20.44 -7.88
CA TRP A 117 -1.27 -19.71 -6.71
C TRP A 117 0.26 -19.64 -6.71
N THR A 118 0.91 -20.79 -6.94
CA THR A 118 2.37 -20.88 -6.95
C THR A 118 3.00 -20.07 -8.08
N HIS A 119 2.31 -19.94 -9.21
CA HIS A 119 2.78 -19.20 -10.39
C HIS A 119 2.23 -17.77 -10.47
N SER A 120 1.47 -17.34 -9.45
CA SER A 120 0.83 -16.01 -9.42
C SER A 120 -0.08 -15.75 -10.64
N ASP A 121 -0.75 -16.80 -11.13
CA ASP A 121 -1.75 -16.68 -12.20
C ASP A 121 -3.06 -16.13 -11.65
N ILE A 122 -3.15 -14.80 -11.64
CA ILE A 122 -4.26 -14.05 -11.06
C ILE A 122 -5.58 -14.33 -11.81
N ASP A 123 -5.52 -14.58 -13.11
CA ASP A 123 -6.72 -14.81 -13.91
C ASP A 123 -7.37 -16.16 -13.52
N THR A 124 -6.59 -17.23 -13.47
CA THR A 124 -7.07 -18.55 -13.02
C THR A 124 -7.51 -18.52 -11.56
N ILE A 125 -6.76 -17.85 -10.67
CA ILE A 125 -7.17 -17.67 -9.26
C ILE A 125 -8.53 -16.98 -9.17
N GLY A 126 -8.73 -15.91 -9.94
CA GLY A 126 -9.98 -15.16 -9.95
C GLY A 126 -11.16 -15.98 -10.46
N ASP A 127 -10.97 -16.75 -11.53
CA ASP A 127 -12.00 -17.64 -12.10
C ASP A 127 -12.39 -18.75 -11.10
N LEU A 128 -11.42 -19.38 -10.46
CA LEU A 128 -11.64 -20.42 -9.45
C LEU A 128 -12.27 -19.90 -8.15
N LEU A 129 -12.15 -18.61 -7.86
CA LEU A 129 -12.84 -17.95 -6.76
C LEU A 129 -14.19 -17.35 -7.17
N GLY A 130 -14.55 -17.39 -8.45
CA GLY A 130 -15.81 -16.85 -8.98
C GLY A 130 -15.86 -15.32 -8.95
N TYR A 131 -14.71 -14.67 -9.17
CA TYR A 131 -14.63 -13.21 -9.20
C TYR A 131 -14.96 -12.66 -10.60
N PRO A 132 -15.63 -11.50 -10.71
CA PRO A 132 -15.90 -10.90 -12.01
C PRO A 132 -14.61 -10.59 -12.77
N LYS A 133 -14.56 -10.94 -14.05
CA LYS A 133 -13.36 -10.71 -14.88
C LYS A 133 -12.88 -9.27 -14.92
N CYS A 134 -13.80 -8.29 -14.92
CA CYS A 134 -13.45 -6.89 -14.84
C CYS A 134 -12.68 -6.55 -13.54
N CYS A 135 -13.07 -7.15 -12.42
CA CYS A 135 -12.44 -6.95 -11.12
C CYS A 135 -11.08 -7.66 -11.04
N VAL A 136 -10.97 -8.86 -11.60
CA VAL A 136 -9.69 -9.60 -11.72
C VAL A 136 -8.69 -8.81 -12.56
N ASN A 137 -9.10 -8.30 -13.73
CA ASN A 137 -8.27 -7.47 -14.60
C ASN A 137 -7.84 -6.17 -13.90
N PHE A 138 -8.75 -5.53 -13.16
CA PHE A 138 -8.46 -4.34 -12.37
C PHE A 138 -7.41 -4.64 -11.29
N PHE A 139 -7.61 -5.71 -10.51
CA PHE A 139 -6.66 -6.13 -9.48
C PHE A 139 -5.29 -6.42 -10.05
N ARG A 140 -5.22 -7.21 -11.14
CA ARG A 140 -3.97 -7.52 -11.83
C ARG A 140 -3.24 -6.24 -12.28
N LYS A 141 -3.96 -5.30 -12.91
CA LYS A 141 -3.38 -4.03 -13.36
C LYS A 141 -2.93 -3.19 -12.17
N GLN A 142 -3.84 -2.86 -11.27
CA GLN A 142 -3.60 -1.85 -10.26
C GLN A 142 -2.70 -2.34 -9.12
N TRP A 143 -2.91 -3.57 -8.65
CA TRP A 143 -2.14 -4.12 -7.54
C TRP A 143 -0.85 -4.80 -8.01
N CYS A 144 -0.94 -5.70 -9.01
CA CYS A 144 0.22 -6.51 -9.38
C CYS A 144 1.20 -5.76 -10.29
N ILE A 145 0.70 -4.98 -11.27
CA ILE A 145 1.53 -4.30 -12.27
C ILE A 145 1.88 -2.88 -11.81
N ASP A 146 0.86 -2.06 -11.51
CA ASP A 146 1.06 -0.64 -11.17
C ASP A 146 1.49 -0.45 -9.70
N GLY A 147 1.35 -1.48 -8.86
CA GLY A 147 1.83 -1.49 -7.47
C GLY A 147 1.02 -0.65 -6.49
N TRP A 148 -0.22 -0.30 -6.84
CA TRP A 148 -1.11 0.39 -5.92
C TRP A 148 -1.42 -0.49 -4.70
N ARG A 149 -1.29 0.08 -3.50
CA ARG A 149 -1.61 -0.62 -2.25
C ARG A 149 -2.98 -0.24 -1.71
N ASP A 150 -3.40 0.98 -1.96
CA ASP A 150 -4.78 1.39 -1.73
C ASP A 150 -5.55 1.44 -3.05
N LEU A 151 -6.41 0.45 -3.25
CA LEU A 151 -7.20 0.33 -4.47
C LEU A 151 -8.43 1.27 -4.50
N VAL A 152 -8.71 1.98 -3.42
CA VAL A 152 -9.78 2.99 -3.42
C VAL A 152 -9.43 4.13 -4.38
N TYR A 153 -8.16 4.54 -4.44
CA TYR A 153 -7.72 5.58 -5.36
C TYR A 153 -8.06 5.29 -6.83
N PRO A 154 -7.61 4.17 -7.42
CA PRO A 154 -7.97 3.86 -8.79
C PRO A 154 -9.46 3.52 -8.96
N MET A 155 -10.16 3.05 -7.92
CA MET A 155 -11.61 2.79 -7.99
C MET A 155 -12.44 4.05 -8.15
N VAL A 156 -12.05 5.16 -7.51
CA VAL A 156 -12.76 6.45 -7.64
C VAL A 156 -12.49 7.13 -8.96
N ASN A 157 -11.63 6.58 -9.80
CA ASN A 157 -11.20 7.14 -11.08
C ASN A 157 -10.76 8.60 -10.97
N PHE A 158 -9.48 8.85 -10.91
CA PHE A 158 -8.86 10.18 -10.69
C PHE A 158 -9.40 11.30 -11.60
N GLU A 159 -10.04 10.96 -12.70
CA GLU A 159 -10.55 11.91 -13.70
C GLU A 159 -12.05 12.22 -13.52
N SER A 160 -12.77 11.43 -12.75
CA SER A 160 -14.23 11.54 -12.63
C SER A 160 -14.65 12.04 -11.25
N ALA A 161 -15.28 13.21 -11.22
CA ALA A 161 -15.87 13.78 -10.01
C ALA A 161 -17.18 13.10 -9.57
N THR A 162 -17.69 12.11 -10.32
CA THR A 162 -18.97 11.46 -10.06
C THR A 162 -18.75 10.03 -9.63
N VAL A 163 -18.88 9.78 -8.33
CA VAL A 163 -18.82 8.42 -7.79
C VAL A 163 -20.13 8.14 -7.08
N GLU A 164 -21.00 7.47 -7.78
CA GLU A 164 -22.24 6.89 -7.25
C GLU A 164 -22.21 5.40 -7.52
N GLY A 165 -22.76 4.60 -6.64
CA GLY A 165 -22.76 3.17 -6.87
C GLY A 165 -23.68 2.41 -5.94
N PRO A 166 -24.00 1.16 -6.30
CA PRO A 166 -24.79 0.28 -5.46
C PRO A 166 -23.99 -0.11 -4.20
N TYR A 167 -24.68 -0.21 -3.07
CA TYR A 167 -24.05 -0.48 -1.77
C TYR A 167 -23.18 -1.76 -1.72
N PRO A 168 -23.43 -2.85 -2.50
CA PRO A 168 -22.53 -3.99 -2.48
C PRO A 168 -21.12 -3.71 -3.00
N CYS A 169 -20.93 -2.62 -3.74
CA CYS A 169 -19.60 -2.18 -4.20
C CYS A 169 -18.86 -1.34 -3.18
N ASN A 170 -19.49 -1.01 -2.05
CA ASN A 170 -18.87 -0.21 -1.00
C ASN A 170 -17.87 -1.04 -0.20
N ILE A 171 -16.58 -0.78 -0.43
CA ILE A 171 -15.47 -1.42 0.31
C ILE A 171 -14.87 -0.51 1.40
N LEU A 172 -15.44 0.67 1.63
CA LEU A 172 -14.89 1.62 2.60
C LEU A 172 -14.93 1.10 4.04
N LEU A 173 -15.82 0.14 4.32
CA LEU A 173 -15.94 -0.53 5.61
C LEU A 173 -15.21 -1.88 5.70
N LYS A 174 -14.46 -2.27 4.65
CA LYS A 174 -13.78 -3.58 4.63
C LYS A 174 -12.93 -3.86 5.89
N ASN A 175 -12.35 -2.81 6.45
CA ASN A 175 -11.47 -2.86 7.61
C ASN A 175 -12.22 -3.11 8.94
N THR A 176 -13.53 -2.88 8.96
CA THR A 176 -14.39 -3.31 10.07
C THR A 176 -14.92 -4.73 9.87
N GLY A 177 -14.57 -5.38 8.76
CA GLY A 177 -15.11 -6.66 8.34
C GLY A 177 -16.46 -6.57 7.63
N VAL A 178 -17.03 -5.37 7.47
CA VAL A 178 -18.33 -5.18 6.83
C VAL A 178 -18.16 -4.99 5.33
N ARG A 179 -18.69 -5.94 4.57
CA ARG A 179 -18.61 -6.00 3.11
C ARG A 179 -19.72 -6.90 2.56
N ALA A 180 -20.04 -6.75 1.28
CA ALA A 180 -21.02 -7.59 0.60
C ALA A 180 -20.40 -8.57 -0.41
N VAL A 181 -19.08 -8.49 -0.64
CA VAL A 181 -18.35 -9.31 -1.61
C VAL A 181 -17.01 -9.78 -1.06
N PHE A 182 -16.45 -10.83 -1.64
CA PHE A 182 -15.16 -11.43 -1.24
C PHE A 182 -13.98 -10.96 -2.11
N HIS A 183 -14.24 -10.10 -3.09
CA HIS A 183 -13.24 -9.53 -3.98
C HIS A 183 -13.22 -8.01 -3.88
N LEU A 184 -12.20 -7.40 -4.49
CA LEU A 184 -12.14 -5.96 -4.64
C LEU A 184 -12.85 -5.54 -5.93
N PRO A 185 -13.88 -4.69 -5.86
CA PRO A 185 -14.54 -4.15 -7.04
C PRO A 185 -13.58 -3.33 -7.91
N CYS A 186 -13.77 -3.36 -9.23
CA CYS A 186 -12.99 -2.50 -10.13
C CYS A 186 -13.42 -1.02 -10.08
N SER A 187 -14.60 -0.76 -9.58
CA SER A 187 -15.14 0.58 -9.32
C SER A 187 -16.31 0.50 -8.35
N PHE A 188 -16.68 1.63 -7.77
CA PHE A 188 -17.89 1.73 -6.95
C PHE A 188 -19.19 1.59 -7.77
N LYS A 189 -19.11 1.62 -9.10
CA LYS A 189 -20.23 1.42 -10.05
C LYS A 189 -20.21 0.06 -10.74
N CYS A 190 -19.39 -0.87 -10.29
CA CYS A 190 -19.23 -2.16 -10.95
C CYS A 190 -20.53 -2.98 -10.88
N GLU A 191 -21.26 -3.08 -12.00
CA GLU A 191 -22.51 -3.82 -12.09
C GLU A 191 -22.34 -5.30 -11.77
N GLU A 192 -21.26 -5.92 -12.23
CA GLU A 192 -20.98 -7.34 -11.98
C GLU A 192 -20.72 -7.59 -10.48
N THR A 193 -19.97 -6.70 -9.80
CA THR A 193 -19.82 -6.77 -8.35
C THR A 193 -21.16 -6.59 -7.63
N ALA A 194 -21.98 -5.67 -8.10
CA ALA A 194 -23.29 -5.45 -7.49
C ALA A 194 -24.18 -6.70 -7.58
N LYS A 195 -24.24 -7.34 -8.74
CA LYS A 195 -24.96 -8.61 -8.95
C LYS A 195 -24.44 -9.73 -8.04
N VAL A 196 -23.12 -9.92 -8.01
CA VAL A 196 -22.48 -10.92 -7.17
C VAL A 196 -22.75 -10.64 -5.69
N GLY A 197 -22.61 -9.39 -5.23
CA GLY A 197 -22.84 -9.01 -3.85
C GLY A 197 -24.30 -9.25 -3.42
N LEU A 198 -25.27 -8.86 -4.23
CA LEU A 198 -26.69 -9.13 -3.95
C LEU A 198 -26.97 -10.65 -3.91
N SER A 199 -26.36 -11.44 -4.79
CA SER A 199 -26.50 -12.90 -4.78
C SER A 199 -25.89 -13.53 -3.53
N ILE A 200 -24.72 -13.03 -3.06
CA ILE A 200 -24.09 -13.48 -1.81
C ILE A 200 -25.01 -13.15 -0.61
N LEU A 201 -25.55 -11.92 -0.53
CA LEU A 201 -26.42 -11.52 0.57
C LEU A 201 -27.74 -12.31 0.56
N ALA A 202 -28.31 -12.59 -0.62
CA ALA A 202 -29.49 -13.45 -0.74
C ALA A 202 -29.20 -14.89 -0.29
N CYS A 203 -28.03 -15.43 -0.67
CA CYS A 203 -27.56 -16.74 -0.21
C CYS A 203 -27.41 -16.77 1.32
N ALA A 204 -26.81 -15.72 1.90
CA ALA A 204 -26.66 -15.57 3.34
C ALA A 204 -28.02 -15.52 4.08
N ALA A 205 -28.96 -14.73 3.57
CA ALA A 205 -30.31 -14.66 4.14
C ALA A 205 -31.02 -16.02 4.11
N ALA A 206 -30.91 -16.74 2.98
CA ALA A 206 -31.46 -18.07 2.82
C ALA A 206 -30.77 -19.14 3.72
N ALA A 207 -29.55 -18.89 4.16
CA ALA A 207 -28.81 -19.70 5.12
C ALA A 207 -29.09 -19.34 6.58
N GLY A 208 -29.98 -18.38 6.85
CA GLY A 208 -30.38 -17.97 8.19
C GLY A 208 -29.68 -16.71 8.73
N TYR A 209 -28.79 -16.09 7.96
CA TYR A 209 -28.04 -14.87 8.35
C TYR A 209 -28.78 -13.57 7.97
N TRP A 210 -30.10 -13.59 7.97
CA TRP A 210 -30.90 -12.45 7.49
C TRP A 210 -30.68 -11.17 8.33
N GLN A 211 -30.44 -11.29 9.63
CA GLN A 211 -30.14 -10.15 10.48
C GLN A 211 -28.81 -9.49 10.14
N GLU A 212 -27.79 -10.32 9.94
CA GLU A 212 -26.46 -9.85 9.52
C GLU A 212 -26.54 -9.16 8.16
N VAL A 213 -27.31 -9.72 7.24
CA VAL A 213 -27.56 -9.12 5.91
C VAL A 213 -28.21 -7.73 6.03
N GLU A 214 -29.21 -7.57 6.88
CA GLU A 214 -29.83 -6.27 7.14
C GLU A 214 -28.83 -5.25 7.70
N TRP A 215 -28.01 -5.67 8.66
CA TRP A 215 -26.99 -4.80 9.24
C TRP A 215 -25.90 -4.43 8.23
N ILE A 216 -25.45 -5.39 7.43
CA ILE A 216 -24.49 -5.15 6.34
C ILE A 216 -25.06 -4.13 5.35
N ALA A 217 -26.29 -4.34 4.88
CA ALA A 217 -26.95 -3.43 3.95
C ALA A 217 -27.11 -2.03 4.56
N SER A 218 -27.52 -1.95 5.84
CA SER A 218 -27.62 -0.67 6.56
C SER A 218 -26.27 0.06 6.60
N MET A 219 -25.22 -0.63 7.07
CA MET A 219 -23.89 -0.03 7.24
C MET A 219 -23.27 0.38 5.91
N LEU A 220 -23.42 -0.41 4.86
CA LEU A 220 -22.85 -0.10 3.55
C LEU A 220 -23.56 1.09 2.86
N ASN A 221 -24.74 1.47 3.34
CA ASN A 221 -25.47 2.67 2.90
C ASN A 221 -25.21 3.90 3.80
N TRP A 222 -24.42 3.79 4.86
CA TRP A 222 -24.12 4.94 5.70
C TRP A 222 -23.29 5.99 4.94
N PRO A 223 -23.54 7.28 5.20
CA PRO A 223 -22.76 8.35 4.61
C PRO A 223 -21.28 8.20 4.99
N ALA A 224 -20.45 8.21 3.98
CA ALA A 224 -19.00 8.08 4.14
C ALA A 224 -18.28 9.13 3.30
N ARG A 225 -17.17 9.66 3.82
CA ARG A 225 -16.25 10.51 3.09
C ARG A 225 -14.92 9.81 2.97
N TRP A 226 -14.42 9.70 1.77
CA TRP A 226 -13.06 9.24 1.54
C TRP A 226 -12.14 10.43 1.30
N SER A 227 -11.07 10.51 2.05
CA SER A 227 -10.05 11.54 1.89
C SER A 227 -8.89 11.00 1.07
N SER A 228 -8.69 11.56 -0.11
CA SER A 228 -7.54 11.22 -0.95
C SER A 228 -6.21 11.61 -0.31
N LEU A 229 -6.21 12.65 0.51
CA LEU A 229 -5.03 13.09 1.25
C LEU A 229 -4.53 12.05 2.24
N HIS A 230 -5.48 11.50 3.00
CA HIS A 230 -5.16 10.58 4.10
C HIS A 230 -5.30 9.12 3.71
N GLY A 231 -5.84 8.83 2.51
CA GLY A 231 -6.18 7.48 2.10
C GLY A 231 -7.13 6.80 3.09
N ALA A 232 -7.99 7.57 3.73
CA ALA A 232 -8.87 7.12 4.80
C ALA A 232 -10.33 7.42 4.47
N ALA A 233 -11.22 6.49 4.82
CA ALA A 233 -12.64 6.73 4.79
C ALA A 233 -13.13 7.17 6.17
N VAL A 234 -13.86 8.27 6.20
CA VAL A 234 -14.54 8.76 7.40
C VAL A 234 -16.04 8.55 7.22
N ILE A 235 -16.61 7.68 8.05
CA ILE A 235 -18.06 7.40 8.06
C ILE A 235 -18.63 8.08 9.28
N VAL A 236 -19.52 9.05 9.03
CA VAL A 236 -20.16 9.84 10.08
C VAL A 236 -21.64 9.56 10.07
N THR A 237 -22.11 8.99 11.13
CA THR A 237 -23.54 8.71 11.35
C THR A 237 -23.97 9.26 12.70
N PRO A 238 -25.29 9.37 12.98
CA PRO A 238 -25.76 9.66 14.33
C PRO A 238 -25.29 8.64 15.37
N CYS A 239 -24.92 7.42 14.93
CA CYS A 239 -24.56 6.32 15.80
C CYS A 239 -23.06 6.24 16.06
N LEU A 240 -22.23 6.42 15.00
CA LEU A 240 -20.79 6.24 15.11
C LEU A 240 -20.03 7.06 14.09
N LYS A 241 -18.74 7.27 14.41
CA LYS A 241 -17.72 7.77 13.48
C LYS A 241 -16.69 6.68 13.30
N ILE A 242 -16.55 6.18 12.10
CA ILE A 242 -15.52 5.20 11.73
C ILE A 242 -14.49 5.89 10.88
N ILE A 243 -13.22 5.70 11.23
CA ILE A 243 -12.10 6.10 10.40
C ILE A 243 -11.44 4.80 9.98
N THR A 244 -11.51 4.48 8.70
CA THR A 244 -10.80 3.36 8.12
C THR A 244 -9.55 3.92 7.47
N SER A 245 -8.37 3.49 7.92
CA SER A 245 -7.16 3.78 7.16
C SER A 245 -7.00 2.73 6.07
N SER A 246 -6.68 3.17 4.88
CA SER A 246 -6.04 2.30 3.91
C SER A 246 -4.56 2.14 4.28
N ASP A 247 -3.85 1.25 3.57
CA ASP A 247 -2.38 1.13 3.64
C ASP A 247 -1.65 2.41 3.21
N ALA A 248 -2.38 3.51 3.10
CA ALA A 248 -1.82 4.81 2.82
C ALA A 248 -0.86 5.18 3.94
N LEU A 249 0.24 5.61 3.49
CA LEU A 249 1.45 5.92 4.21
C LEU A 249 1.17 6.66 5.52
N PRO A 250 1.74 6.21 6.64
CA PRO A 250 1.64 6.89 7.93
C PRO A 250 2.18 8.32 7.90
N GLU A 251 3.09 8.61 6.98
CA GLU A 251 3.56 9.96 6.75
C GLU A 251 2.43 10.91 6.35
N LEU A 252 1.38 10.41 5.71
CA LEU A 252 0.18 11.19 5.43
C LEU A 252 -0.61 11.54 6.70
N GLN A 253 -0.40 10.82 7.80
CA GLN A 253 -1.01 11.15 9.09
C GLN A 253 -0.37 12.40 9.73
N TYR A 254 0.81 12.78 9.28
CA TYR A 254 1.55 13.94 9.78
C TYR A 254 1.38 15.20 8.92
N VAL A 255 0.64 15.13 7.85
CA VAL A 255 0.27 16.33 7.08
C VAL A 255 -0.87 17.06 7.80
N ASP A 256 -0.55 17.56 8.96
CA ASP A 256 -1.47 18.29 9.84
C ASP A 256 -1.69 19.75 9.40
N ARG A 257 -1.23 20.11 8.21
CA ARG A 257 -1.35 21.48 7.75
C ARG A 257 -2.18 21.57 6.50
N PRO A 258 -3.25 22.38 6.52
CA PRO A 258 -3.92 22.78 5.32
C PRO A 258 -2.87 23.38 4.37
N SER A 259 -2.75 22.79 3.20
CA SER A 259 -2.07 23.43 2.08
C SER A 259 -3.11 23.86 1.07
N ASP A 260 -2.75 24.73 0.13
CA ASP A 260 -3.65 25.13 -0.95
C ASP A 260 -4.16 23.94 -1.78
N LEU A 261 -3.45 22.81 -1.70
CA LEU A 261 -3.82 21.55 -2.33
C LEU A 261 -4.85 20.74 -1.51
N TYR A 262 -4.98 21.04 -0.21
CA TYR A 262 -5.82 20.29 0.72
C TYR A 262 -6.60 21.29 1.58
N PRO A 263 -7.88 21.51 1.30
CA PRO A 263 -8.70 22.39 2.14
C PRO A 263 -8.70 21.94 3.60
N ALA A 264 -8.71 22.91 4.52
CA ALA A 264 -8.68 22.69 5.97
C ALA A 264 -9.75 21.73 6.49
N GLU A 265 -10.82 21.55 5.74
CA GLU A 265 -11.97 20.72 6.08
C GLU A 265 -11.78 19.25 5.70
N GLY A 266 -10.62 18.87 5.15
CA GLY A 266 -10.33 17.50 4.71
C GLY A 266 -11.31 16.97 3.65
N ALA A 267 -12.05 17.89 3.03
CA ALA A 267 -13.21 17.60 2.22
C ALA A 267 -12.89 17.34 0.74
N THR A 268 -11.74 16.77 0.46
CA THR A 268 -11.43 16.25 -0.86
C THR A 268 -11.67 14.76 -0.84
N GLY A 269 -12.86 14.35 -1.06
CA GLY A 269 -13.18 12.95 -1.02
C GLY A 269 -14.51 12.68 -1.69
N THR A 270 -14.84 11.43 -1.69
CA THR A 270 -16.11 10.91 -2.18
C THR A 270 -17.02 10.66 -1.00
N GLU A 271 -18.22 11.20 -1.01
CA GLU A 271 -19.23 10.89 0.00
C GLU A 271 -19.97 9.61 -0.39
N PHE A 272 -20.22 8.76 0.60
CA PHE A 272 -21.09 7.61 0.41
C PHE A 272 -22.48 7.89 1.07
N PRO A 273 -23.62 7.54 0.47
CA PRO A 273 -23.70 6.92 -0.87
C PRO A 273 -23.06 7.83 -1.91
N LEU A 274 -22.13 7.27 -2.67
CA LEU A 274 -21.12 7.94 -3.48
C LEU A 274 -21.71 9.08 -4.32
N ARG A 275 -21.83 10.26 -3.70
CA ARG A 275 -22.33 11.47 -4.36
C ARG A 275 -21.18 12.24 -5.00
N PRO A 276 -21.43 12.95 -6.09
CA PRO A 276 -20.40 13.80 -6.69
C PRO A 276 -19.92 14.84 -5.67
N VAL A 277 -18.63 14.84 -5.38
CA VAL A 277 -18.02 15.97 -4.70
C VAL A 277 -17.65 17.00 -5.75
N LYS A 278 -18.00 18.27 -5.51
CA LYS A 278 -17.88 19.36 -6.48
C LYS A 278 -16.48 19.59 -7.06
N LYS A 279 -15.43 19.07 -6.42
CA LYS A 279 -14.08 18.94 -6.96
C LYS A 279 -13.34 17.85 -6.18
N LEU A 280 -13.00 16.75 -6.82
CA LEU A 280 -11.74 16.09 -6.50
C LEU A 280 -10.66 17.11 -6.84
N ILE A 281 -9.93 17.57 -5.85
CA ILE A 281 -8.64 18.16 -6.12
C ILE A 281 -7.84 16.96 -6.63
N GLN A 282 -7.72 16.85 -7.96
CA GLN A 282 -6.62 16.09 -8.50
C GLN A 282 -5.42 16.58 -7.71
N ILE A 283 -4.72 15.68 -7.04
CA ILE A 283 -3.30 15.87 -6.85
C ILE A 283 -2.82 15.93 -8.30
N GLN A 284 -2.84 17.14 -8.87
CA GLN A 284 -1.95 17.41 -9.94
C GLN A 284 -0.61 17.09 -9.28
N HIS A 285 -0.04 15.94 -9.66
CA HIS A 285 1.38 15.83 -9.66
C HIS A 285 1.82 17.05 -10.47
N SER A 286 1.96 18.18 -9.77
CA SER A 286 2.60 19.37 -10.32
C SER A 286 3.85 18.80 -10.93
N ASP A 287 4.16 19.22 -12.09
CA ASP A 287 5.24 18.69 -12.90
C ASP A 287 6.44 18.34 -12.05
N THR A 288 6.41 17.11 -11.50
CA THR A 288 7.32 16.63 -10.45
C THR A 288 8.77 16.62 -10.90
N TRP A 289 8.97 16.72 -12.22
CA TRP A 289 10.30 16.84 -12.81
C TRP A 289 10.83 18.27 -12.78
N THR A 290 9.98 19.31 -12.88
CA THR A 290 10.40 20.72 -12.79
C THR A 290 10.87 21.12 -11.39
N ASP A 291 10.24 20.56 -10.36
CA ASP A 291 10.64 20.79 -8.96
C ASP A 291 12.07 20.29 -8.71
N ASN A 292 12.51 19.25 -9.44
CA ASN A 292 13.87 18.69 -9.34
C ASN A 292 14.81 19.21 -10.44
N GLY A 293 14.42 20.24 -11.17
CA GLY A 293 15.26 20.91 -12.19
C GLY A 293 15.37 20.18 -13.52
N PHE A 294 14.51 19.19 -13.80
CA PHE A 294 14.46 18.52 -15.10
C PHE A 294 13.55 19.24 -16.08
N HIS A 295 13.94 19.23 -17.36
CA HIS A 295 13.16 19.81 -18.45
C HIS A 295 12.03 18.89 -18.95
N SER A 296 12.03 17.61 -18.57
CA SER A 296 10.99 16.65 -18.92
C SER A 296 10.99 15.44 -17.99
N ARG A 297 9.84 14.76 -17.91
CA ARG A 297 9.71 13.48 -17.19
C ARG A 297 10.63 12.41 -17.79
N ALA A 298 10.83 12.39 -19.11
CA ALA A 298 11.71 11.44 -19.76
C ALA A 298 13.18 11.64 -19.34
N ALA A 299 13.64 12.89 -19.28
CA ALA A 299 14.98 13.22 -18.81
C ALA A 299 15.20 12.81 -17.35
N MET A 300 14.24 13.11 -16.48
CA MET A 300 14.29 12.69 -15.08
C MET A 300 14.32 11.16 -14.95
N ASN A 301 13.46 10.45 -15.69
CA ASN A 301 13.44 8.99 -15.65
C ASN A 301 14.77 8.40 -16.13
N ALA A 302 15.33 8.91 -17.21
CA ALA A 302 16.63 8.44 -17.73
C ALA A 302 17.77 8.62 -16.72
N ALA A 303 17.78 9.75 -15.99
CA ALA A 303 18.75 10.02 -14.93
C ALA A 303 18.56 9.09 -13.72
N HIS A 304 17.32 8.91 -13.25
CA HIS A 304 17.03 8.00 -12.14
C HIS A 304 17.31 6.54 -12.50
N ASP A 305 16.99 6.11 -13.74
CA ASP A 305 17.27 4.74 -14.19
C ASP A 305 18.75 4.43 -14.25
N LEU A 306 19.61 5.44 -14.51
CA LEU A 306 21.05 5.30 -14.42
C LEU A 306 21.49 4.94 -13.00
N ILE A 307 20.99 5.68 -12.00
CA ILE A 307 21.27 5.42 -10.59
C ILE A 307 20.77 4.02 -10.19
N LEU A 308 19.57 3.64 -10.62
CA LEU A 308 19.01 2.31 -10.33
C LEU A 308 19.81 1.18 -10.97
N ARG A 309 20.40 1.39 -12.16
CA ARG A 309 21.32 0.41 -12.78
C ARG A 309 22.62 0.31 -11.99
N ALA A 310 23.18 1.43 -11.58
CA ALA A 310 24.38 1.45 -10.74
C ALA A 310 24.15 0.69 -9.43
N LEU A 311 23.03 0.92 -8.76
CA LEU A 311 22.64 0.18 -7.55
C LEU A 311 22.50 -1.34 -7.77
N GLY A 312 22.15 -1.76 -8.99
CA GLY A 312 22.09 -3.19 -9.33
C GLY A 312 23.44 -3.91 -9.36
N ARG A 313 24.54 -3.18 -9.25
CA ARG A 313 25.91 -3.74 -9.23
C ARG A 313 26.48 -3.96 -7.83
N ILE A 314 25.79 -3.51 -6.79
CA ILE A 314 26.21 -3.64 -5.40
C ILE A 314 25.23 -4.50 -4.61
N LEU A 315 25.74 -5.13 -3.58
CA LEU A 315 24.96 -5.99 -2.69
C LEU A 315 24.46 -5.16 -1.50
N LEU A 316 23.28 -4.57 -1.66
CA LEU A 316 22.58 -3.85 -0.59
C LEU A 316 22.00 -4.83 0.42
N GLN A 317 22.10 -4.48 1.70
CA GLN A 317 21.49 -5.19 2.81
C GLN A 317 20.33 -4.39 3.40
N ARG A 318 19.57 -5.02 4.28
CA ARG A 318 18.52 -4.32 5.02
C ARG A 318 19.12 -3.18 5.83
N GLY A 319 18.60 -1.97 5.65
CA GLY A 319 19.14 -0.80 6.31
C GLY A 319 18.41 0.49 5.94
N LYS A 320 18.99 1.61 6.31
CA LYS A 320 18.49 2.93 5.97
C LYS A 320 19.13 3.42 4.68
N VAL A 321 18.35 4.13 3.86
CA VAL A 321 18.85 4.91 2.73
C VAL A 321 18.57 6.39 2.97
N ILE A 322 19.55 7.25 2.72
CA ILE A 322 19.39 8.69 2.83
C ILE A 322 19.73 9.37 1.50
N ASP A 323 18.88 10.31 1.08
CA ASP A 323 19.11 11.17 -0.08
C ASP A 323 19.32 12.61 0.39
N LEU A 324 20.51 13.11 0.17
CA LEU A 324 20.96 14.44 0.60
C LEU A 324 20.63 15.49 -0.47
N GLY A 325 19.60 16.27 -0.23
CA GLY A 325 18.97 17.16 -1.20
C GLY A 325 17.89 16.43 -2.00
N CYS A 326 17.03 15.70 -1.30
CA CYS A 326 16.09 14.73 -1.88
C CYS A 326 14.93 15.35 -2.70
N GLY A 327 14.75 16.67 -2.64
CA GLY A 327 13.67 17.35 -3.34
C GLY A 327 12.29 16.75 -3.02
N ASN A 328 11.55 16.38 -4.07
CA ASN A 328 10.22 15.77 -3.93
C ASN A 328 10.22 14.26 -3.66
N GLY A 329 11.39 13.63 -3.46
CA GLY A 329 11.55 12.24 -3.06
C GLY A 329 11.32 11.18 -4.14
N LEU A 330 11.10 11.58 -5.39
CA LEU A 330 10.83 10.62 -6.48
C LEU A 330 11.97 9.62 -6.73
N LEU A 331 13.22 9.99 -6.50
CA LEU A 331 14.34 9.06 -6.60
C LEU A 331 14.26 8.01 -5.47
N LEU A 332 14.02 8.46 -4.25
CA LEU A 332 13.81 7.57 -3.11
C LEU A 332 12.63 6.61 -3.34
N ASP A 333 11.52 7.10 -3.90
CA ASP A 333 10.38 6.26 -4.28
C ASP A 333 10.82 5.09 -5.16
N LYS A 334 11.54 5.37 -6.24
CA LYS A 334 12.02 4.35 -7.17
C LYS A 334 13.01 3.37 -6.52
N ILE A 335 13.86 3.87 -5.62
CA ILE A 335 14.84 3.03 -4.91
C ILE A 335 14.12 2.07 -3.99
N VAL A 336 13.19 2.54 -3.16
CA VAL A 336 12.49 1.66 -2.21
C VAL A 336 11.45 0.77 -2.88
N ASP A 337 10.93 1.15 -4.04
CA ASP A 337 10.10 0.27 -4.86
C ASP A 337 10.90 -0.95 -5.37
N ARG A 338 12.16 -0.76 -5.70
CA ARG A 338 13.04 -1.84 -6.16
C ARG A 338 13.70 -2.60 -5.01
N TYR A 339 14.11 -1.90 -3.95
CA TYR A 339 14.81 -2.44 -2.79
C TYR A 339 13.95 -2.23 -1.54
N THR A 340 12.88 -3.02 -1.44
CA THR A 340 11.83 -2.89 -0.42
C THR A 340 12.31 -3.06 1.03
N PHE A 341 13.52 -3.56 1.23
CA PHE A 341 14.15 -3.74 2.52
C PHE A 341 14.91 -2.49 3.01
N LEU A 342 14.99 -1.42 2.20
CA LEU A 342 15.59 -0.14 2.58
C LEU A 342 14.54 0.79 3.18
N VAL A 343 14.91 1.47 4.27
CA VAL A 343 14.08 2.49 4.92
C VAL A 343 14.51 3.88 4.46
N PRO A 344 13.64 4.63 3.74
CA PRO A 344 14.02 5.90 3.13
C PRO A 344 14.02 7.06 4.11
N TYR A 345 15.04 7.88 3.99
CA TYR A 345 15.19 9.18 4.63
C TYR A 345 15.64 10.21 3.60
N GLY A 346 15.28 11.45 3.79
CA GLY A 346 15.76 12.55 2.96
C GLY A 346 16.20 13.73 3.80
N VAL A 347 17.08 14.57 3.23
CA VAL A 347 17.43 15.89 3.76
C VAL A 347 17.07 16.90 2.69
N GLU A 348 16.25 17.90 3.03
CA GLU A 348 15.88 18.97 2.11
C GLU A 348 15.55 20.25 2.89
N ILE A 349 16.17 21.36 2.49
CA ILE A 349 15.94 22.67 3.10
C ILE A 349 14.77 23.40 2.46
N GLU A 350 14.53 23.16 1.17
CA GLU A 350 13.53 23.88 0.40
C GLU A 350 12.13 23.28 0.57
N THR A 351 11.36 23.91 1.44
CA THR A 351 10.02 23.42 1.82
C THR A 351 9.02 23.35 0.66
N SER A 352 9.22 24.16 -0.39
CA SER A 352 8.38 24.12 -1.61
C SER A 352 8.44 22.77 -2.33
N LYS A 353 9.61 22.12 -2.30
CA LYS A 353 9.83 20.80 -2.91
C LYS A 353 9.25 19.66 -2.10
N LEU A 354 9.02 19.86 -0.80
CA LEU A 354 8.52 18.81 0.09
C LEU A 354 7.03 18.52 -0.03
N LYS A 355 6.28 19.33 -0.77
CA LYS A 355 4.82 19.21 -0.91
C LYS A 355 4.36 17.81 -1.35
N ASN A 356 5.17 17.13 -2.16
CA ASN A 356 4.86 15.81 -2.72
C ASN A 356 5.78 14.69 -2.16
N ASN A 357 6.64 15.02 -1.18
CA ASN A 357 7.56 14.05 -0.62
C ASN A 357 6.87 13.20 0.45
N ARG A 358 6.95 11.88 0.30
CA ARG A 358 6.26 10.89 1.16
C ARG A 358 7.18 10.28 2.22
N HIS A 359 8.45 10.69 2.26
CA HIS A 359 9.46 10.06 3.10
C HIS A 359 9.72 10.84 4.38
N ARG A 360 10.48 10.22 5.28
CA ARG A 360 10.97 10.92 6.47
C ARG A 360 12.01 11.93 6.07
N ILE A 361 11.68 13.21 6.19
CA ILE A 361 12.53 14.30 5.75
C ILE A 361 13.04 15.08 6.95
N PHE A 362 14.35 15.21 7.02
CA PHE A 362 15.00 16.20 7.86
C PHE A 362 14.97 17.54 7.14
N ARG A 363 14.24 18.50 7.69
CA ARG A 363 14.20 19.86 7.16
C ARG A 363 15.43 20.61 7.64
N ALA A 364 16.54 20.40 6.95
CA ALA A 364 17.84 20.92 7.34
C ALA A 364 18.67 21.18 6.10
N ASP A 365 19.71 22.02 6.26
CA ASP A 365 20.80 22.05 5.30
C ASP A 365 21.59 20.73 5.37
N ILE A 366 22.13 20.26 4.25
CA ILE A 366 22.98 19.06 4.23
C ILE A 366 24.28 19.27 5.03
N ALA A 367 24.69 20.50 5.30
CA ALA A 367 25.78 20.83 6.20
C ALA A 367 25.46 20.57 7.69
N GLU A 368 24.18 20.47 8.03
CA GLU A 368 23.73 20.24 9.40
C GLU A 368 23.74 18.75 9.77
N VAL A 369 24.88 18.10 9.58
CA VAL A 369 25.09 16.66 9.78
C VAL A 369 24.49 16.13 11.09
N PRO A 370 24.62 16.80 12.26
CA PRO A 370 24.08 16.29 13.51
C PRO A 370 22.56 16.06 13.50
N VAL A 371 21.81 16.74 12.62
CA VAL A 371 20.36 16.62 12.52
C VAL A 371 19.92 15.25 12.01
N TYR A 372 20.71 14.63 11.14
CA TYR A 372 20.39 13.35 10.49
C TYR A 372 21.46 12.28 10.69
N ALA A 373 22.42 12.50 11.60
CA ALA A 373 23.48 11.54 11.86
C ALA A 373 22.98 10.18 12.32
N ALA A 374 23.24 9.15 11.53
CA ALA A 374 22.94 7.76 11.79
C ALA A 374 23.75 6.87 10.84
N ASP A 375 23.74 5.56 11.08
CA ASP A 375 24.32 4.60 10.13
C ASP A 375 23.34 4.31 9.00
N TYR A 376 23.86 4.33 7.76
CA TYR A 376 23.11 4.10 6.54
C TYR A 376 23.74 3.00 5.69
N GLU A 377 22.89 2.14 5.14
CA GLU A 377 23.33 1.17 4.13
C GLU A 377 23.68 1.88 2.81
N LEU A 378 22.97 2.96 2.50
CA LEU A 378 23.11 3.72 1.27
C LEU A 378 22.89 5.20 1.51
N ALA A 379 23.79 6.03 0.99
CA ALA A 379 23.55 7.47 0.86
C ALA A 379 23.65 7.89 -0.61
N LEU A 380 22.84 8.88 -0.98
CA LEU A 380 22.83 9.50 -2.29
C LEU A 380 23.07 10.99 -2.15
N ILE A 381 23.87 11.56 -3.05
CA ILE A 381 24.13 12.98 -3.11
C ILE A 381 24.48 13.41 -4.54
N SER A 382 23.93 14.53 -4.98
CA SER A 382 24.40 15.17 -6.21
C SER A 382 25.79 15.77 -6.01
N VAL A 383 26.70 15.57 -6.98
CA VAL A 383 28.05 16.15 -6.93
C VAL A 383 28.04 17.67 -6.74
N ARG A 384 27.04 18.33 -7.32
CA ARG A 384 26.83 19.77 -7.19
C ARG A 384 26.74 20.23 -5.72
N ARG A 385 26.19 19.40 -4.83
CA ARG A 385 26.04 19.72 -3.42
C ARG A 385 27.37 19.88 -2.71
N PHE A 386 28.40 19.12 -3.10
CA PHE A 386 29.74 19.33 -2.55
C PHE A 386 30.32 20.70 -2.91
N TRP A 387 30.06 21.19 -4.12
CA TRP A 387 30.50 22.50 -4.57
C TRP A 387 29.77 23.67 -3.88
N GLU A 388 28.55 23.44 -3.43
CA GLU A 388 27.70 24.43 -2.74
C GLU A 388 28.07 24.59 -1.25
N LEU A 389 28.80 23.63 -0.66
CA LEU A 389 29.18 23.66 0.76
C LEU A 389 30.40 24.51 1.01
N ASN A 390 30.34 25.35 2.05
CA ASN A 390 31.49 26.13 2.52
C ASN A 390 32.58 25.25 3.17
N ASN A 391 32.17 24.17 3.83
CA ASN A 391 33.06 23.19 4.44
C ASN A 391 32.51 21.78 4.23
N PRO A 392 32.87 21.11 3.14
CA PRO A 392 32.42 19.75 2.84
C PRO A 392 33.06 18.67 3.71
N ASP A 393 34.17 18.94 4.40
CA ASP A 393 34.94 17.92 5.13
C ASP A 393 34.13 17.27 6.26
N ILE A 394 33.24 18.03 6.93
CA ILE A 394 32.38 17.52 7.99
C ILE A 394 31.42 16.49 7.40
N LEU A 395 30.79 16.80 6.26
CA LEU A 395 29.89 15.89 5.57
C LEU A 395 30.63 14.67 5.04
N ILE A 396 31.80 14.87 4.41
CA ILE A 396 32.62 13.79 3.86
C ILE A 396 33.07 12.84 4.98
N GLY A 397 33.53 13.38 6.10
CA GLY A 397 33.91 12.60 7.28
C GLY A 397 32.75 11.77 7.83
N PHE A 398 31.56 12.37 7.93
CA PHE A 398 30.35 11.65 8.33
C PHE A 398 30.02 10.51 7.34
N LEU A 399 29.98 10.81 6.04
CA LEU A 399 29.68 9.80 5.02
C LEU A 399 30.68 8.65 5.04
N ALA A 400 31.95 8.94 5.22
CA ALA A 400 32.99 7.93 5.32
C ALA A 400 32.86 7.04 6.58
N ALA A 401 32.37 7.58 7.68
CA ALA A 401 32.25 6.85 8.94
C ALA A 401 30.93 6.08 9.09
N HIS A 402 29.85 6.53 8.47
CA HIS A 402 28.49 6.05 8.77
C HIS A 402 27.71 5.52 7.56
N VAL A 403 28.32 5.46 6.38
CA VAL A 403 27.64 5.00 5.15
C VAL A 403 28.40 3.84 4.53
N LYS A 404 27.71 2.76 4.24
CA LYS A 404 28.33 1.59 3.60
C LYS A 404 28.57 1.80 2.11
N TYR A 405 27.59 2.38 1.40
CA TYR A 405 27.68 2.74 0.00
C TYR A 405 27.26 4.20 -0.19
N LEU A 406 28.09 4.98 -0.86
CA LEU A 406 27.79 6.35 -1.26
C LEU A 406 27.63 6.42 -2.78
N ILE A 407 26.48 6.90 -3.23
CA ILE A 407 26.21 7.21 -4.63
C ILE A 407 26.40 8.71 -4.82
N VAL A 408 27.37 9.08 -5.62
CA VAL A 408 27.54 10.45 -6.09
C VAL A 408 27.09 10.51 -7.53
N TYR A 409 26.18 11.44 -7.85
CA TYR A 409 25.61 11.54 -9.18
C TYR A 409 25.62 12.97 -9.72
N SER A 410 25.64 13.07 -11.04
CA SER A 410 25.48 14.33 -11.77
C SER A 410 24.40 14.17 -12.84
N TYR A 411 23.57 15.20 -13.03
CA TYR A 411 22.56 15.25 -14.08
C TYR A 411 22.97 16.13 -15.27
N SER A 412 24.14 16.74 -15.23
CA SER A 412 24.59 17.72 -16.21
C SER A 412 26.10 17.71 -16.44
N GLY A 413 26.76 16.56 -16.38
CA GLY A 413 28.18 16.43 -16.56
C GLY A 413 28.78 15.29 -15.74
N HIS A 414 30.11 15.26 -15.65
CA HIS A 414 30.82 14.24 -14.94
C HIS A 414 30.80 14.46 -13.43
N VAL A 415 30.96 13.38 -12.66
CA VAL A 415 31.28 13.46 -11.24
C VAL A 415 32.77 13.76 -11.12
N ASP A 416 33.09 15.03 -10.93
CA ASP A 416 34.46 15.60 -10.97
C ASP A 416 35.00 16.01 -9.59
N TYR A 417 34.28 15.68 -8.50
CA TYR A 417 34.70 15.97 -7.15
C TYR A 417 35.61 14.86 -6.61
N ASP A 418 36.82 15.22 -6.12
CA ASP A 418 37.78 14.27 -5.60
C ASP A 418 37.47 13.80 -4.17
N LEU A 419 37.00 12.58 -4.05
CA LEU A 419 36.71 11.91 -2.77
C LEU A 419 37.72 10.75 -2.49
N SER A 420 38.80 10.68 -3.27
CA SER A 420 39.76 9.57 -3.22
C SER A 420 40.53 9.44 -1.89
N GLN A 421 40.55 10.48 -1.06
CA GLN A 421 41.15 10.38 0.28
C GLN A 421 40.33 9.52 1.24
N HIS A 422 39.01 9.51 1.11
CA HIS A 422 38.09 8.85 2.03
C HIS A 422 37.39 7.63 1.45
N PHE A 423 37.33 7.51 0.12
CA PHE A 423 36.57 6.47 -0.55
C PHE A 423 37.36 5.76 -1.66
N ASN A 424 36.99 4.51 -1.90
CA ASN A 424 37.38 3.74 -3.08
C ASN A 424 36.18 3.70 -4.06
N ILE A 425 36.47 3.76 -5.36
CA ILE A 425 35.47 3.59 -6.41
C ILE A 425 35.09 2.12 -6.52
N ALA A 426 33.86 1.77 -6.27
CA ALA A 426 33.32 0.42 -6.44
C ALA A 426 32.67 0.21 -7.82
N GLY A 427 32.31 1.29 -8.51
CA GLY A 427 31.75 1.24 -9.85
C GLY A 427 31.34 2.60 -10.37
N SER A 428 31.05 2.67 -11.67
CA SER A 428 30.51 3.87 -12.29
C SER A 428 29.58 3.53 -13.44
N GLU A 429 28.65 4.42 -13.73
CA GLU A 429 27.70 4.36 -14.84
C GLU A 429 27.59 5.74 -15.47
N SER A 430 27.49 5.81 -16.78
CA SER A 430 27.33 7.06 -17.52
C SER A 430 26.29 6.91 -18.65
N ASN A 431 25.52 7.95 -18.92
CA ASN A 431 24.58 7.98 -20.02
C ASN A 431 24.40 9.42 -20.52
N GLY A 432 25.21 9.80 -21.47
CA GLY A 432 25.23 11.16 -22.03
C GLY A 432 25.56 12.20 -20.96
N PRO A 433 24.62 13.08 -20.59
CA PRO A 433 24.88 14.14 -19.60
C PRO A 433 24.82 13.67 -18.16
N ASN A 434 24.41 12.42 -17.90
CA ASN A 434 24.28 11.90 -16.55
C ASN A 434 25.46 10.99 -16.21
N ASP A 435 25.97 11.12 -15.01
CA ASP A 435 27.07 10.34 -14.49
C ASP A 435 26.80 9.88 -13.07
N VAL A 436 27.22 8.67 -12.73
CA VAL A 436 27.01 8.07 -11.40
C VAL A 436 28.27 7.32 -10.98
N VAL A 437 28.74 7.61 -9.79
CA VAL A 437 29.89 6.91 -9.18
C VAL A 437 29.44 6.25 -7.89
N ILE A 438 29.79 4.98 -7.73
CA ILE A 438 29.56 4.21 -6.51
C ILE A 438 30.86 4.21 -5.71
N LEU A 439 30.77 4.64 -4.48
CA LEU A 439 31.87 4.78 -3.57
C LEU A 439 31.67 3.91 -2.32
N VAL A 440 32.77 3.34 -1.83
CA VAL A 440 32.83 2.63 -0.54
C VAL A 440 33.90 3.29 0.33
N PRO A 441 33.64 3.48 1.63
CA PRO A 441 34.63 4.03 2.54
C PRO A 441 35.92 3.24 2.54
N LYS A 442 37.05 3.94 2.70
CA LYS A 442 38.32 3.31 3.01
C LYS A 442 38.32 2.87 4.47
N LEU A 443 38.67 1.63 4.73
CA LEU A 443 38.85 1.07 6.07
C LEU A 443 40.04 1.75 6.78
#